data_30a71d5ceb5b4661373585829f91e6f1
#
_entry.id   30a71d5ceb5b4661373585829f91e6f1
#
_cell.length_a   1.000
_cell.length_b   1.000
_cell.length_c   1.000
_cell.angle_alpha   90.00
_cell.angle_beta   90.00
_cell.angle_gamma   90.00
#
_symmetry.space_group_name_H-M   'P 1'
#
loop_
_entity.id
_entity.type
_entity.pdbx_description
1 polymer ?
#
loop_
_entity_poly.entity_id
_entity_poly.type
_entity_poly.pdbx_seq_one_letter_code
_entity_poly.pdbx_strand_id
1 'polypeptide(L)'
;MGNIIRVFGFAALIFFTTHLCVADSNQQDRYEAAPGLIDLRSTLSDGAHTIEELVQMARSRGFKILFINDHDRIAISYGVPPFRKILRYKKEFPSIMTNRPEKFLEEISRISEKYPDVIIIPGCETSAYYYWTGSWFKKDLTVHEYDRKILIMNFDNPDDYNLIPNLHNKLSFKYTKKLLPGVIIFIVPLIIGFIFLKWQWGFSPFMGMLLIIFSILAIINYNPFRSSLFNPYAGHQGIAPYQEVIDYVNQRGGLCFWNYLEQMSGIRKYGPINVNTPPYPQVLYQSRNYTGFAAIYGDNITATDPGKEWDRVLNEYCRGERARPAWGISTADFHEDGRAGEKLGYYPTTFLLKEFSRKGVLEAMEKGRMYCSRGDSRVWPRLDSFNVFGKDGRKAFMGETLTTSHFPIIKFKVSYNNEKQTPATLLLIRGGMLIHTFKGETPMEVEYVDRAAPPGEMTYYRLMDTRKHLTSNPIFVTYSETFEKCPLLPD
;
A
#
# COMPACT_ATOMS: atom_id res chain seq x y z
N MET A 1 -80.28 -1.19 -62.82
CA MET A 1 -79.23 -2.17 -62.73
C MET A 1 -78.01 -1.52 -62.04
N GLY A 2 -77.61 -2.03 -60.95
CA GLY A 2 -76.35 -1.58 -60.33
C GLY A 2 -76.43 -1.38 -58.82
N ASN A 3 -75.81 -2.20 -58.09
CA ASN A 3 -75.86 -2.47 -56.66
C ASN A 3 -75.31 -1.32 -55.76
N ILE A 4 -76.05 -1.06 -54.70
CA ILE A 4 -75.62 -0.27 -53.51
C ILE A 4 -74.87 -1.23 -52.60
N ILE A 5 -73.61 -0.94 -52.31
CA ILE A 5 -72.86 -1.61 -51.24
C ILE A 5 -72.67 -0.59 -50.11
N ARG A 6 -73.28 -0.89 -48.95
CA ARG A 6 -73.05 -0.23 -47.70
C ARG A 6 -71.73 -0.62 -47.10
N VAL A 7 -70.88 0.36 -46.82
CA VAL A 7 -69.61 0.16 -46.04
C VAL A 7 -69.94 0.58 -44.59
N PHE A 8 -69.96 -0.38 -43.67
CA PHE A 8 -69.97 -0.16 -42.24
C PHE A 8 -68.54 0.20 -41.79
N GLY A 9 -68.39 1.42 -41.30
CA GLY A 9 -67.14 1.87 -40.65
C GLY A 9 -67.07 1.34 -39.21
N PHE A 10 -66.11 0.45 -38.94
CA PHE A 10 -65.75 0.07 -37.59
C PHE A 10 -64.68 1.06 -37.11
N ALA A 11 -65.03 1.94 -36.17
CA ALA A 11 -64.03 2.74 -35.43
C ALA A 11 -63.38 1.86 -34.38
N ALA A 12 -62.18 1.39 -34.64
CA ALA A 12 -61.35 0.72 -33.65
C ALA A 12 -60.70 1.80 -32.77
N LEU A 13 -61.16 1.93 -31.53
CA LEU A 13 -60.53 2.75 -30.48
C LEU A 13 -59.27 2.02 -30.01
N ILE A 14 -58.09 2.44 -30.51
CA ILE A 14 -56.82 1.96 -30.04
C ILE A 14 -56.52 2.69 -28.74
N PHE A 15 -56.70 1.99 -27.61
CA PHE A 15 -56.14 2.41 -26.32
C PHE A 15 -54.64 2.19 -26.37
N PHE A 16 -53.88 3.26 -26.59
CA PHE A 16 -52.44 3.28 -26.27
C PHE A 16 -52.33 3.35 -24.73
N THR A 17 -52.19 2.18 -24.11
CA THR A 17 -51.64 2.12 -22.76
C THR A 17 -50.14 2.44 -22.89
N THR A 18 -49.79 3.70 -22.65
CA THR A 18 -48.42 4.08 -22.37
C THR A 18 -48.04 3.39 -21.06
N HIS A 19 -47.45 2.20 -21.16
CA HIS A 19 -46.61 1.70 -20.09
C HIS A 19 -45.46 2.69 -19.99
N LEU A 20 -45.56 3.66 -19.05
CA LEU A 20 -44.39 4.29 -18.51
C LEU A 20 -43.55 3.12 -17.94
N CYS A 21 -42.54 2.66 -18.69
CA CYS A 21 -41.40 2.04 -18.10
C CYS A 21 -40.78 3.10 -17.15
N VAL A 22 -41.22 3.08 -15.92
CA VAL A 22 -40.42 3.61 -14.84
C VAL A 22 -39.14 2.76 -14.89
N ALA A 23 -38.13 3.26 -15.55
CA ALA A 23 -36.80 2.70 -15.45
C ALA A 23 -36.50 2.62 -13.97
N ASP A 24 -36.47 1.41 -13.47
CA ASP A 24 -36.10 1.13 -12.08
C ASP A 24 -34.65 1.62 -11.92
N SER A 25 -34.53 2.87 -11.44
CA SER A 25 -33.26 3.54 -11.16
C SER A 25 -32.52 2.89 -9.99
N ASN A 26 -32.98 1.72 -9.55
CA ASN A 26 -32.43 0.87 -8.51
C ASN A 26 -31.50 -0.24 -9.04
N GLN A 27 -30.95 -0.13 -10.23
CA GLN A 27 -29.77 -0.91 -10.57
C GLN A 27 -28.55 -0.24 -9.92
N GLN A 28 -28.61 -0.14 -8.61
CA GLN A 28 -27.54 0.23 -7.73
C GLN A 28 -26.39 -0.73 -8.02
N ASP A 29 -25.27 -0.20 -8.47
CA ASP A 29 -24.01 -0.94 -8.65
C ASP A 29 -23.83 -1.89 -7.46
N ARG A 30 -24.17 -3.15 -7.66
CA ARG A 30 -24.11 -4.15 -6.61
C ARG A 30 -22.68 -4.60 -6.51
N TYR A 31 -22.00 -4.13 -5.48
CA TYR A 31 -20.66 -4.58 -5.16
C TYR A 31 -20.73 -5.93 -4.45
N GLU A 32 -19.87 -6.85 -4.88
CA GLU A 32 -19.64 -8.13 -4.21
C GLU A 32 -18.44 -8.00 -3.27
N ALA A 33 -18.60 -8.46 -2.03
CA ALA A 33 -17.52 -8.47 -1.05
C ALA A 33 -16.65 -9.73 -1.24
N ALA A 34 -15.38 -9.52 -1.60
CA ALA A 34 -14.42 -10.60 -1.84
C ALA A 34 -13.21 -10.46 -0.92
N PRO A 35 -13.00 -11.39 0.04
CA PRO A 35 -11.84 -11.36 0.90
C PRO A 35 -10.58 -11.81 0.16
N GLY A 36 -9.48 -11.11 0.38
CA GLY A 36 -8.17 -11.43 -0.17
C GLY A 36 -7.07 -11.33 0.87
N LEU A 37 -5.91 -11.87 0.53
CA LEU A 37 -4.73 -11.92 1.38
C LEU A 37 -3.59 -11.12 0.74
N ILE A 38 -3.01 -10.22 1.50
CA ILE A 38 -1.93 -9.33 1.08
C ILE A 38 -0.68 -9.67 1.89
N ASP A 39 0.49 -9.52 1.24
CA ASP A 39 1.81 -9.71 1.84
C ASP A 39 2.11 -11.18 2.14
N LEU A 40 2.00 -12.00 1.07
CA LEU A 40 2.35 -13.42 1.10
C LEU A 40 3.77 -13.63 0.56
N ARG A 41 4.59 -14.34 1.31
CA ARG A 41 5.97 -14.71 0.96
C ARG A 41 6.01 -16.12 0.40
N SER A 42 6.74 -16.29 -0.71
CA SER A 42 7.00 -17.60 -1.30
C SER A 42 8.44 -18.06 -1.07
N THR A 43 8.75 -19.28 -1.53
CA THR A 43 10.11 -19.82 -1.55
C THR A 43 11.09 -19.05 -2.45
N LEU A 44 10.61 -18.06 -3.20
CA LEU A 44 11.46 -17.16 -3.98
C LEU A 44 12.13 -16.09 -3.11
N SER A 45 11.64 -15.88 -1.88
CA SER A 45 12.32 -15.07 -0.87
C SER A 45 12.55 -15.86 0.42
N ASP A 46 11.79 -15.62 1.45
CA ASP A 46 11.95 -16.21 2.77
C ASP A 46 10.69 -16.91 3.31
N GLY A 47 9.70 -17.14 2.44
CA GLY A 47 8.53 -17.97 2.71
C GLY A 47 8.85 -19.47 2.62
N ALA A 48 8.06 -20.29 3.29
CA ALA A 48 8.22 -21.75 3.31
C ALA A 48 7.49 -22.45 2.16
N HIS A 49 6.56 -21.79 1.49
CA HIS A 49 5.67 -22.37 0.49
C HIS A 49 5.93 -21.82 -0.91
N THR A 50 5.75 -22.65 -1.93
CA THR A 50 5.70 -22.20 -3.32
C THR A 50 4.45 -21.35 -3.54
N ILE A 51 4.42 -20.56 -4.62
CA ILE A 51 3.24 -19.75 -4.99
C ILE A 51 2.02 -20.67 -5.18
N GLU A 52 2.22 -21.85 -5.78
CA GLU A 52 1.14 -22.81 -6.00
C GLU A 52 0.57 -23.36 -4.69
N GLU A 53 1.43 -23.73 -3.72
CA GLU A 53 0.98 -24.17 -2.39
C GLU A 53 0.21 -23.07 -1.66
N LEU A 54 0.67 -21.81 -1.73
CA LEU A 54 -0.04 -20.65 -1.18
C LEU A 54 -1.44 -20.51 -1.78
N VAL A 55 -1.57 -20.68 -3.11
CA VAL A 55 -2.88 -20.67 -3.80
C VAL A 55 -3.79 -21.78 -3.30
N GLN A 56 -3.28 -23.02 -3.19
CA GLN A 56 -4.06 -24.15 -2.71
C GLN A 56 -4.51 -23.97 -1.25
N MET A 57 -3.61 -23.52 -0.38
CA MET A 57 -3.91 -23.24 1.02
C MET A 57 -4.95 -22.12 1.17
N ALA A 58 -4.79 -20.99 0.47
CA ALA A 58 -5.72 -19.89 0.52
C ALA A 58 -7.11 -20.30 0.00
N ARG A 59 -7.16 -21.00 -1.13
CA ARG A 59 -8.39 -21.50 -1.73
C ARG A 59 -9.13 -22.46 -0.80
N SER A 60 -8.43 -23.34 -0.08
CA SER A 60 -9.01 -24.24 0.92
C SER A 60 -9.62 -23.53 2.13
N ARG A 61 -9.24 -22.27 2.35
CA ARG A 61 -9.73 -21.38 3.42
C ARG A 61 -10.75 -20.34 2.92
N GLY A 62 -11.14 -20.41 1.63
CA GLY A 62 -12.15 -19.52 1.03
C GLY A 62 -11.62 -18.22 0.46
N PHE A 63 -10.30 -18.05 0.34
CA PHE A 63 -9.68 -16.86 -0.25
C PHE A 63 -9.37 -17.08 -1.72
N LYS A 64 -9.75 -16.11 -2.56
CA LYS A 64 -9.56 -16.17 -4.02
C LYS A 64 -8.81 -14.96 -4.59
N ILE A 65 -8.32 -14.08 -3.75
CA ILE A 65 -7.51 -12.91 -4.13
C ILE A 65 -6.23 -12.96 -3.32
N LEU A 66 -5.09 -13.10 -3.99
CA LEU A 66 -3.78 -13.23 -3.37
C LEU A 66 -2.81 -12.22 -3.95
N PHE A 67 -2.08 -11.55 -3.07
CA PHE A 67 -0.96 -10.69 -3.43
C PHE A 67 0.34 -11.36 -2.99
N ILE A 68 1.15 -11.73 -3.97
CA ILE A 68 2.46 -12.31 -3.72
C ILE A 68 3.46 -11.16 -3.65
N ASN A 69 3.96 -10.92 -2.45
CA ASN A 69 4.82 -9.78 -2.13
C ASN A 69 6.18 -10.24 -1.62
N ASP A 70 6.82 -11.16 -2.33
CA ASP A 70 8.20 -11.56 -2.05
C ASP A 70 9.11 -10.32 -1.99
N HIS A 71 10.18 -10.38 -1.21
CA HIS A 71 11.15 -9.30 -1.18
C HIS A 71 11.73 -9.02 -2.57
N ASP A 72 11.75 -7.74 -2.99
CA ASP A 72 12.44 -7.36 -4.23
C ASP A 72 13.92 -7.70 -4.13
N ARG A 73 14.56 -7.26 -3.04
CA ARG A 73 15.94 -7.52 -2.72
C ARG A 73 16.21 -7.39 -1.22
N ILE A 74 16.69 -8.46 -0.62
CA ILE A 74 17.20 -8.44 0.75
C ILE A 74 18.71 -8.42 0.70
N ALA A 75 19.31 -7.28 0.95
CA ALA A 75 20.77 -7.16 0.98
C ALA A 75 21.23 -6.16 2.04
N ILE A 76 22.33 -6.47 2.69
CA ILE A 76 23.01 -5.57 3.60
C ILE A 76 24.48 -5.51 3.24
N SER A 77 25.05 -4.32 3.23
CA SER A 77 26.49 -4.17 2.98
C SER A 77 27.12 -3.12 3.87
N TYR A 78 28.33 -3.41 4.32
CA TYR A 78 29.19 -2.47 5.03
C TYR A 78 30.52 -2.34 4.35
N GLY A 79 30.95 -1.13 4.03
CA GLY A 79 32.20 -0.85 3.35
C GLY A 79 33.18 -0.07 4.22
N VAL A 80 34.48 -0.36 4.04
CA VAL A 80 35.58 0.27 4.76
C VAL A 80 36.07 1.52 4.02
N PRO A 81 36.25 2.65 4.70
CA PRO A 81 36.84 3.85 4.07
C PRO A 81 38.27 3.56 3.57
N PRO A 82 38.74 4.27 2.52
CA PRO A 82 38.04 5.28 1.74
C PRO A 82 37.19 4.69 0.60
N PHE A 83 37.39 3.41 0.25
CA PHE A 83 36.77 2.79 -0.91
C PHE A 83 35.59 1.88 -0.53
N ARG A 84 34.58 2.46 0.13
CA ARG A 84 33.45 1.74 0.74
C ARG A 84 32.62 0.88 -0.23
N LYS A 85 32.64 1.15 -1.54
CA LYS A 85 31.93 0.34 -2.53
C LYS A 85 32.78 -0.79 -3.10
N ILE A 86 34.11 -0.69 -3.00
CA ILE A 86 35.07 -1.68 -3.44
C ILE A 86 35.41 -2.61 -2.29
N LEU A 87 35.88 -2.04 -1.17
CA LEU A 87 36.25 -2.77 0.05
C LEU A 87 35.01 -2.94 0.94
N ARG A 88 34.10 -3.85 0.58
CA ARG A 88 32.85 -4.07 1.30
C ARG A 88 32.56 -5.54 1.53
N TYR A 89 31.99 -5.84 2.67
CA TYR A 89 31.24 -7.05 2.90
C TYR A 89 29.78 -6.83 2.48
N LYS A 90 29.23 -7.70 1.64
CA LYS A 90 27.82 -7.70 1.24
C LYS A 90 27.24 -9.08 1.53
N LYS A 91 26.13 -9.12 2.24
CA LYS A 91 25.30 -10.31 2.40
C LYS A 91 23.99 -10.08 1.65
N GLU A 92 23.64 -11.01 0.79
CA GLU A 92 22.43 -11.00 0.00
C GLU A 92 21.66 -12.29 0.25
N PHE A 93 20.36 -12.20 0.36
CA PHE A 93 19.47 -13.32 0.65
C PHE A 93 18.58 -13.61 -0.56
N PRO A 94 17.92 -14.80 -0.63
CA PRO A 94 16.94 -15.10 -1.67
C PRO A 94 15.89 -13.99 -1.78
N SER A 95 15.54 -13.65 -3.01
CA SER A 95 14.64 -12.55 -3.33
C SER A 95 14.25 -12.61 -4.80
N ILE A 96 13.28 -11.82 -5.25
CA ILE A 96 12.90 -11.74 -6.66
C ILE A 96 14.12 -11.44 -7.53
N MET A 97 15.00 -10.51 -7.09
CA MET A 97 16.18 -10.13 -7.86
C MET A 97 17.26 -11.21 -7.94
N THR A 98 17.38 -12.08 -6.97
CA THR A 98 18.32 -13.22 -7.03
C THR A 98 17.78 -14.37 -7.87
N ASN A 99 16.45 -14.53 -7.91
CA ASN A 99 15.75 -15.54 -8.70
C ASN A 99 15.35 -15.06 -10.11
N ARG A 100 15.59 -13.80 -10.43
CA ARG A 100 15.22 -13.09 -11.67
C ARG A 100 13.71 -12.74 -11.72
N PRO A 101 13.38 -11.47 -11.90
CA PRO A 101 11.98 -11.02 -11.99
C PRO A 101 11.17 -11.69 -13.09
N GLU A 102 11.84 -12.06 -14.21
CA GLU A 102 11.21 -12.77 -15.32
C GLU A 102 10.62 -14.10 -14.86
N LYS A 103 11.41 -14.91 -14.11
CA LYS A 103 10.96 -16.20 -13.58
C LYS A 103 9.82 -16.06 -12.58
N PHE A 104 9.87 -15.03 -11.74
CA PHE A 104 8.80 -14.74 -10.80
C PHE A 104 7.47 -14.45 -11.51
N LEU A 105 7.50 -13.62 -12.55
CA LEU A 105 6.30 -13.28 -13.32
C LEU A 105 5.80 -14.44 -14.18
N GLU A 106 6.70 -15.23 -14.78
CA GLU A 106 6.38 -16.45 -15.51
C GLU A 106 5.67 -17.47 -14.61
N GLU A 107 6.15 -17.65 -13.37
CA GLU A 107 5.55 -18.58 -12.41
C GLU A 107 4.15 -18.11 -12.00
N ILE A 108 3.95 -16.81 -11.74
CA ILE A 108 2.62 -16.25 -11.45
C ILE A 108 1.67 -16.44 -12.63
N SER A 109 2.12 -16.20 -13.87
CA SER A 109 1.30 -16.41 -15.08
C SER A 109 0.86 -17.87 -15.21
N ARG A 110 1.82 -18.78 -15.09
CA ARG A 110 1.57 -20.23 -15.16
C ARG A 110 0.54 -20.71 -14.12
N ILE A 111 0.66 -20.21 -12.89
CA ILE A 111 -0.26 -20.58 -11.81
C ILE A 111 -1.63 -19.93 -12.00
N SER A 112 -1.69 -18.70 -12.48
CA SER A 112 -2.94 -18.00 -12.79
C SER A 112 -3.74 -18.74 -13.89
N GLU A 113 -3.07 -19.27 -14.91
CA GLU A 113 -3.70 -20.11 -15.93
C GLU A 113 -4.23 -21.44 -15.37
N LYS A 114 -3.52 -22.03 -14.41
CA LYS A 114 -3.90 -23.28 -13.76
C LYS A 114 -5.09 -23.12 -12.80
N TYR A 115 -5.20 -21.95 -12.16
CA TYR A 115 -6.25 -21.63 -11.17
C TYR A 115 -7.04 -20.37 -11.57
N PRO A 116 -7.85 -20.43 -12.65
CA PRO A 116 -8.54 -19.25 -13.20
C PRO A 116 -9.62 -18.67 -12.27
N ASP A 117 -10.01 -19.41 -11.23
CA ASP A 117 -10.92 -18.94 -10.17
C ASP A 117 -10.22 -18.16 -9.06
N VAL A 118 -8.89 -17.97 -9.14
CA VAL A 118 -8.08 -17.23 -8.17
C VAL A 118 -7.40 -16.07 -8.87
N ILE A 119 -7.54 -14.87 -8.31
CA ILE A 119 -6.83 -13.67 -8.78
C ILE A 119 -5.50 -13.61 -8.04
N ILE A 120 -4.40 -13.69 -8.79
CA ILE A 120 -3.05 -13.55 -8.25
C ILE A 120 -2.46 -12.23 -8.76
N ILE A 121 -2.03 -11.37 -7.84
CA ILE A 121 -1.46 -10.07 -8.16
C ILE A 121 0.01 -10.07 -7.76
N PRO A 122 0.92 -9.87 -8.73
CA PRO A 122 2.34 -9.77 -8.44
C PRO A 122 2.68 -8.44 -7.76
N GLY A 123 3.63 -8.49 -6.87
CA GLY A 123 4.16 -7.34 -6.19
C GLY A 123 5.48 -7.66 -5.52
N CYS A 124 5.93 -6.77 -4.66
CA CYS A 124 7.09 -7.04 -3.82
C CYS A 124 7.05 -6.19 -2.55
N GLU A 125 7.82 -6.61 -1.57
CA GLU A 125 8.18 -5.75 -0.45
C GLU A 125 9.59 -5.22 -0.64
N THR A 126 9.76 -3.89 -0.53
CA THR A 126 11.06 -3.23 -0.68
C THR A 126 11.48 -2.46 0.55
N SER A 127 12.80 -2.46 0.81
CA SER A 127 13.48 -1.58 1.75
C SER A 127 14.26 -0.55 0.96
N ALA A 128 13.76 0.67 0.88
CA ALA A 128 14.37 1.72 0.04
C ALA A 128 15.76 2.13 0.53
N TYR A 129 15.93 2.20 1.86
CA TYR A 129 17.10 2.80 2.47
C TYR A 129 17.39 2.24 3.87
N TYR A 130 18.65 2.25 4.23
CA TYR A 130 19.15 2.11 5.60
C TYR A 130 20.43 2.92 5.76
N TYR A 131 20.86 3.19 7.00
CA TYR A 131 22.13 3.85 7.26
C TYR A 131 22.88 3.22 8.44
N TRP A 132 24.19 3.46 8.45
CA TRP A 132 25.08 2.93 9.46
C TRP A 132 25.51 3.98 10.47
N THR A 133 25.58 3.57 11.75
CA THR A 133 26.27 4.28 12.83
C THR A 133 27.21 3.35 13.56
N GLY A 134 28.06 3.91 14.40
CA GLY A 134 29.05 3.13 15.15
C GLY A 134 30.23 2.68 14.29
N SER A 135 31.00 1.73 14.82
CA SER A 135 32.22 1.23 14.20
C SER A 135 32.40 -0.26 14.46
N TRP A 136 32.86 -0.95 13.44
CA TRP A 136 33.24 -2.36 13.58
C TRP A 136 34.25 -2.58 14.72
N PHE A 137 35.21 -1.68 14.88
CA PHE A 137 36.27 -1.76 15.90
C PHE A 137 35.74 -1.61 17.33
N LYS A 138 34.66 -0.83 17.52
CA LYS A 138 34.01 -0.63 18.82
C LYS A 138 32.95 -1.67 19.12
N LYS A 139 32.64 -2.58 18.19
CA LYS A 139 31.58 -3.58 18.28
C LYS A 139 30.19 -2.99 18.52
N ASP A 140 29.97 -1.73 18.14
CA ASP A 140 28.71 -0.99 18.26
C ASP A 140 28.07 -0.69 16.90
N LEU A 141 28.56 -1.33 15.84
CA LEU A 141 28.08 -1.13 14.48
C LEU A 141 26.58 -1.44 14.41
N THR A 142 25.80 -0.42 14.05
CA THR A 142 24.34 -0.48 14.03
C THR A 142 23.82 -0.04 12.66
N VAL A 143 22.97 -0.86 12.06
CA VAL A 143 22.16 -0.49 10.89
C VAL A 143 20.81 0.02 11.36
N HIS A 144 20.41 1.16 10.81
CA HIS A 144 19.14 1.82 11.13
C HIS A 144 18.19 1.77 9.94
N GLU A 145 16.88 1.72 10.21
CA GLU A 145 15.78 1.79 9.23
C GLU A 145 15.74 0.62 8.23
N TYR A 146 16.47 -0.46 8.48
CA TYR A 146 16.54 -1.61 7.59
C TYR A 146 15.17 -2.29 7.39
N ASP A 147 14.32 -2.26 8.42
CA ASP A 147 12.98 -2.86 8.40
C ASP A 147 11.87 -1.84 8.08
N ARG A 148 12.20 -0.63 7.59
CA ARG A 148 11.18 0.24 7.00
C ARG A 148 10.80 -0.28 5.63
N LYS A 149 9.53 -0.68 5.47
CA LYS A 149 9.05 -1.43 4.33
C LYS A 149 7.94 -0.72 3.59
N ILE A 150 7.97 -0.84 2.27
CA ILE A 150 6.89 -0.46 1.36
C ILE A 150 6.48 -1.70 0.57
N LEU A 151 5.18 -2.00 0.54
CA LEU A 151 4.60 -2.96 -0.38
C LEU A 151 4.34 -2.27 -1.72
N ILE A 152 4.80 -2.89 -2.78
CA ILE A 152 4.55 -2.50 -4.16
C ILE A 152 3.67 -3.58 -4.78
N MET A 153 2.64 -3.19 -5.52
CA MET A 153 1.69 -4.09 -6.15
C MET A 153 1.48 -3.72 -7.60
N ASN A 154 1.11 -4.71 -8.41
CA ASN A 154 0.79 -4.55 -9.83
C ASN A 154 1.99 -4.19 -10.70
N PHE A 155 3.15 -4.82 -10.47
CA PHE A 155 4.29 -4.79 -11.36
C PHE A 155 4.31 -6.03 -12.26
N ASP A 156 4.02 -5.86 -13.55
CA ASP A 156 3.94 -6.94 -14.54
C ASP A 156 5.17 -6.99 -15.47
N ASN A 157 6.04 -5.99 -15.39
CA ASN A 157 7.23 -5.92 -16.22
C ASN A 157 8.48 -6.20 -15.36
N PRO A 158 9.35 -7.13 -15.75
CA PRO A 158 10.60 -7.40 -15.05
C PRO A 158 11.48 -6.16 -14.82
N ASP A 159 11.47 -5.21 -15.76
CA ASP A 159 12.23 -3.97 -15.64
C ASP A 159 11.74 -3.08 -14.50
N ASP A 160 10.47 -3.20 -14.10
CA ASP A 160 9.94 -2.43 -12.98
C ASP A 160 10.59 -2.86 -11.66
N TYR A 161 10.88 -4.16 -11.50
CA TYR A 161 11.65 -4.65 -10.35
C TYR A 161 13.13 -4.28 -10.44
N ASN A 162 13.73 -4.39 -11.64
CA ASN A 162 15.15 -4.11 -11.87
C ASN A 162 15.54 -2.67 -11.54
N LEU A 163 14.61 -1.73 -11.67
CA LEU A 163 14.86 -0.29 -11.57
C LEU A 163 14.27 0.36 -10.31
N ILE A 164 13.73 -0.41 -9.36
CA ILE A 164 13.30 0.13 -8.05
C ILE A 164 14.47 0.91 -7.43
N PRO A 165 14.28 2.17 -7.03
CA PRO A 165 15.36 3.00 -6.50
C PRO A 165 15.70 2.63 -5.05
N ASN A 166 16.40 1.52 -4.85
CA ASN A 166 16.94 1.08 -3.57
C ASN A 166 18.48 1.06 -3.59
N LEU A 167 19.11 0.87 -2.44
CA LEU A 167 20.58 0.93 -2.29
C LEU A 167 21.35 -0.17 -3.05
N HIS A 168 20.69 -1.27 -3.38
CA HIS A 168 21.35 -2.49 -3.86
C HIS A 168 20.97 -2.88 -5.28
N ASN A 169 20.11 -2.12 -5.94
CA ASN A 169 19.69 -2.42 -7.30
C ASN A 169 20.81 -2.26 -8.32
N LYS A 170 20.59 -2.83 -9.49
CA LYS A 170 21.59 -2.88 -10.59
C LYS A 170 21.94 -1.48 -11.10
N LEU A 171 22.89 -1.42 -12.02
CA LEU A 171 23.30 -0.18 -12.70
C LEU A 171 22.09 0.54 -13.31
N SER A 172 22.02 1.83 -13.05
CA SER A 172 20.95 2.72 -13.57
C SER A 172 21.57 3.98 -14.16
N PHE A 173 21.03 4.42 -15.29
CA PHE A 173 21.40 5.68 -15.92
C PHE A 173 20.59 6.89 -15.40
N LYS A 174 19.60 6.65 -14.52
CA LYS A 174 18.68 7.68 -14.00
C LYS A 174 19.40 8.93 -13.47
N TYR A 175 20.50 8.75 -12.75
CA TYR A 175 21.24 9.83 -12.10
C TYR A 175 22.58 10.18 -12.76
N THR A 176 22.92 9.54 -13.86
CA THR A 176 24.24 9.70 -14.51
C THR A 176 24.53 11.17 -14.83
N LYS A 177 23.57 11.91 -15.41
CA LYS A 177 23.76 13.35 -15.71
C LYS A 177 24.10 14.17 -14.47
N LYS A 178 23.47 13.87 -13.33
CA LYS A 178 23.69 14.55 -12.03
C LYS A 178 25.02 14.18 -11.41
N LEU A 179 25.46 12.95 -11.57
CA LEU A 179 26.64 12.40 -10.92
C LEU A 179 27.91 12.51 -11.76
N LEU A 180 27.80 12.59 -13.10
CA LEU A 180 28.94 12.64 -14.01
C LEU A 180 29.91 13.79 -13.71
N PRO A 181 29.46 15.01 -13.37
CA PRO A 181 30.40 16.10 -13.01
C PRO A 181 31.33 15.73 -11.84
N GLY A 182 30.89 14.92 -10.89
CA GLY A 182 31.72 14.46 -9.77
C GLY A 182 32.83 13.49 -10.20
N VAL A 183 32.73 12.84 -11.34
CA VAL A 183 33.79 11.98 -11.90
C VAL A 183 34.98 12.82 -12.35
N ILE A 184 34.76 14.06 -12.80
CA ILE A 184 35.80 14.99 -13.28
C ILE A 184 36.85 15.23 -12.19
N ILE A 185 36.44 15.29 -10.92
CA ILE A 185 37.33 15.46 -9.78
C ILE A 185 38.42 14.36 -9.74
N PHE A 186 38.09 13.15 -10.20
CA PHE A 186 39.00 12.02 -10.20
C PHE A 186 39.75 11.85 -11.53
N ILE A 187 39.27 12.49 -12.62
CA ILE A 187 39.95 12.52 -13.91
C ILE A 187 41.18 13.44 -13.84
N VAL A 188 41.10 14.54 -13.10
CA VAL A 188 42.23 15.48 -12.96
C VAL A 188 43.50 14.79 -12.40
N PRO A 189 43.45 14.14 -11.21
CA PRO A 189 44.64 13.44 -10.69
C PRO A 189 45.04 12.25 -11.55
N LEU A 190 44.10 11.64 -12.32
CA LEU A 190 44.44 10.60 -13.30
C LEU A 190 45.35 11.16 -14.41
N ILE A 191 45.01 12.31 -14.98
CA ILE A 191 45.79 12.99 -16.02
C ILE A 191 47.17 13.38 -15.44
N ILE A 192 47.21 13.96 -14.24
CA ILE A 192 48.47 14.33 -13.55
C ILE A 192 49.34 13.10 -13.35
N GLY A 193 48.73 11.98 -12.99
CA GLY A 193 49.45 10.70 -12.85
C GLY A 193 50.10 10.24 -14.15
N PHE A 194 49.42 10.36 -15.30
CA PHE A 194 50.04 10.04 -16.60
C PHE A 194 51.14 11.03 -16.98
N ILE A 195 51.03 12.30 -16.63
CA ILE A 195 52.09 13.28 -16.83
C ILE A 195 53.34 12.89 -16.00
N PHE A 196 53.15 12.52 -14.75
CA PHE A 196 54.24 12.11 -13.85
C PHE A 196 54.93 10.80 -14.33
N LEU A 197 54.21 9.87 -14.94
CA LEU A 197 54.77 8.67 -15.54
C LEU A 197 55.72 9.01 -16.71
N LYS A 198 55.38 10.03 -17.51
CA LYS A 198 56.21 10.50 -18.63
C LYS A 198 57.42 11.33 -18.14
N TRP A 199 57.28 11.97 -17.00
CA TRP A 199 58.32 12.82 -16.41
C TRP A 199 59.30 11.98 -15.57
N GLN A 200 60.26 11.31 -16.22
CA GLN A 200 61.19 10.36 -15.64
C GLN A 200 62.20 10.97 -14.63
N TRP A 201 61.77 11.84 -13.72
CA TRP A 201 62.61 12.53 -12.74
C TRP A 201 62.37 11.99 -11.33
N GLY A 202 63.38 11.31 -10.75
CA GLY A 202 63.33 10.83 -9.37
C GLY A 202 62.15 9.95 -9.03
N PHE A 203 61.39 10.32 -8.00
CA PHE A 203 60.16 9.63 -7.54
C PHE A 203 58.92 9.84 -8.42
N SER A 204 59.00 10.64 -9.48
CA SER A 204 57.79 11.03 -10.27
C SER A 204 57.07 9.83 -10.90
N PRO A 205 57.72 8.79 -11.48
CA PRO A 205 56.98 7.65 -12.04
C PRO A 205 56.20 6.85 -10.99
N PHE A 206 56.77 6.67 -9.79
CA PHE A 206 56.12 5.97 -8.69
C PHE A 206 54.89 6.76 -8.21
N MET A 207 55.01 8.07 -8.00
CA MET A 207 53.86 8.94 -7.65
C MET A 207 52.82 8.96 -8.75
N GLY A 208 53.21 8.96 -10.02
CA GLY A 208 52.31 8.85 -11.15
C GLY A 208 51.47 7.58 -11.11
N MET A 209 52.11 6.45 -10.85
CA MET A 209 51.45 5.15 -10.72
C MET A 209 50.44 5.14 -9.56
N LEU A 210 50.81 5.68 -8.40
CA LEU A 210 49.92 5.78 -7.22
C LEU A 210 48.69 6.66 -7.53
N LEU A 211 48.86 7.81 -8.18
CA LEU A 211 47.78 8.69 -8.58
C LEU A 211 46.81 8.04 -9.56
N ILE A 212 47.34 7.27 -10.53
CA ILE A 212 46.51 6.55 -11.49
C ILE A 212 45.67 5.48 -10.78
N ILE A 213 46.31 4.63 -9.96
CA ILE A 213 45.64 3.58 -9.21
C ILE A 213 44.53 4.20 -8.31
N PHE A 214 44.89 5.23 -7.52
CA PHE A 214 43.95 5.92 -6.65
C PHE A 214 42.78 6.47 -7.44
N SER A 215 43.02 7.14 -8.58
CA SER A 215 41.99 7.76 -9.40
C SER A 215 41.02 6.72 -10.00
N ILE A 216 41.56 5.60 -10.51
CA ILE A 216 40.74 4.50 -11.02
C ILE A 216 39.86 3.92 -9.91
N LEU A 217 40.44 3.62 -8.75
CA LEU A 217 39.70 3.12 -7.60
C LEU A 217 38.63 4.13 -7.14
N ALA A 218 38.95 5.42 -7.12
CA ALA A 218 38.00 6.48 -6.76
C ALA A 218 36.84 6.59 -7.75
N ILE A 219 37.08 6.50 -9.06
CA ILE A 219 36.03 6.49 -10.09
C ILE A 219 35.12 5.27 -9.92
N ILE A 220 35.67 4.07 -9.74
CA ILE A 220 34.91 2.85 -9.50
C ILE A 220 34.09 2.96 -8.20
N ASN A 221 34.69 3.48 -7.13
CA ASN A 221 34.02 3.69 -5.85
C ASN A 221 32.91 4.75 -5.95
N TYR A 222 33.10 5.83 -6.70
CA TYR A 222 32.11 6.86 -6.90
C TYR A 222 30.89 6.34 -7.67
N ASN A 223 31.10 5.58 -8.74
CA ASN A 223 30.10 4.96 -9.62
C ASN A 223 28.91 5.89 -9.98
N PRO A 224 28.94 6.56 -11.13
CA PRO A 224 27.86 7.44 -11.57
C PRO A 224 26.59 6.71 -12.03
N PHE A 225 26.64 5.37 -12.18
CA PHE A 225 25.56 4.51 -12.67
C PHE A 225 24.84 3.77 -11.52
N ARG A 226 24.48 4.49 -10.47
CA ARG A 226 23.81 3.91 -9.30
C ARG A 226 22.31 4.13 -9.32
N SER A 227 21.57 3.21 -8.73
CA SER A 227 20.10 3.24 -8.65
C SER A 227 19.55 4.26 -7.65
N SER A 228 20.35 4.65 -6.65
CA SER A 228 19.95 5.60 -5.60
C SER A 228 21.01 6.67 -5.40
N LEU A 229 20.58 7.90 -5.12
CA LEU A 229 21.46 9.02 -4.75
C LEU A 229 21.91 8.98 -3.29
N PHE A 230 21.20 8.24 -2.47
CA PHE A 230 21.39 8.24 -1.02
C PHE A 230 22.61 7.43 -0.61
N ASN A 231 23.28 7.90 0.44
CA ASN A 231 24.51 7.29 0.95
C ASN A 231 24.25 6.68 2.34
N PRO A 232 24.37 5.37 2.51
CA PRO A 232 24.10 4.71 3.78
C PRO A 232 25.08 5.08 4.92
N TYR A 233 26.11 5.87 4.63
CA TYR A 233 27.07 6.36 5.62
C TYR A 233 26.89 7.84 5.95
N ALA A 234 25.89 8.50 5.38
CA ALA A 234 25.57 9.91 5.65
C ALA A 234 24.51 10.11 6.75
N GLY A 235 24.12 9.03 7.43
CA GLY A 235 23.10 9.06 8.47
C GLY A 235 21.67 9.12 7.93
N HIS A 236 20.75 9.55 8.77
CA HIS A 236 19.34 9.65 8.45
C HIS A 236 19.09 10.64 7.29
N GLN A 237 18.38 10.21 6.26
CA GLN A 237 18.07 11.01 5.06
C GLN A 237 16.59 11.45 4.98
N GLY A 238 15.89 11.36 6.10
CA GLY A 238 14.46 11.70 6.16
C GLY A 238 13.59 10.78 5.31
N ILE A 239 12.53 11.36 4.77
CA ILE A 239 11.56 10.63 3.94
C ILE A 239 12.01 10.50 2.48
N ALA A 240 13.02 11.24 2.04
CA ALA A 240 13.39 11.39 0.63
C ALA A 240 13.70 10.06 -0.09
N PRO A 241 14.42 9.07 0.49
CA PRO A 241 14.65 7.79 -0.17
C PRO A 241 13.37 7.00 -0.44
N TYR A 242 12.42 7.08 0.46
CA TYR A 242 11.13 6.40 0.39
C TYR A 242 10.18 7.12 -0.58
N GLN A 243 10.20 8.46 -0.56
CA GLN A 243 9.42 9.25 -1.52
C GLN A 243 9.87 8.96 -2.96
N GLU A 244 11.15 8.73 -3.19
CA GLU A 244 11.67 8.34 -4.49
C GLU A 244 11.10 7.00 -4.98
N VAL A 245 10.94 6.03 -4.09
CA VAL A 245 10.28 4.74 -4.42
C VAL A 245 8.81 4.96 -4.71
N ILE A 246 8.10 5.74 -3.91
CA ILE A 246 6.68 6.06 -4.11
C ILE A 246 6.46 6.73 -5.48
N ASP A 247 7.27 7.73 -5.81
CA ASP A 247 7.18 8.44 -7.09
C ASP A 247 7.51 7.52 -8.28
N TYR A 248 8.47 6.61 -8.10
CA TYR A 248 8.82 5.59 -9.08
C TYR A 248 7.66 4.63 -9.36
N VAL A 249 7.00 4.13 -8.31
CA VAL A 249 5.85 3.21 -8.42
C VAL A 249 4.68 3.90 -9.12
N ASN A 250 4.36 5.13 -8.73
CA ASN A 250 3.29 5.90 -9.36
C ASN A 250 3.53 6.15 -10.86
N GLN A 251 4.77 6.44 -11.26
CA GLN A 251 5.14 6.64 -12.67
C GLN A 251 4.93 5.39 -13.54
N ARG A 252 4.84 4.21 -12.92
CA ARG A 252 4.62 2.92 -13.58
C ARG A 252 3.21 2.36 -13.43
N GLY A 253 2.30 3.14 -12.82
CA GLY A 253 0.92 2.70 -12.58
C GLY A 253 0.79 1.59 -11.53
N GLY A 254 1.82 1.38 -10.72
CA GLY A 254 1.77 0.50 -9.56
C GLY A 254 1.09 1.15 -8.36
N LEU A 255 0.76 0.34 -7.37
CA LEU A 255 0.22 0.78 -6.08
C LEU A 255 1.27 0.57 -4.99
N CYS A 256 1.39 1.53 -4.05
CA CYS A 256 2.33 1.41 -2.95
C CYS A 256 1.68 1.69 -1.60
N PHE A 257 2.03 0.83 -0.63
CA PHE A 257 1.49 0.88 0.72
C PHE A 257 2.64 0.84 1.73
N TRP A 258 2.62 1.72 2.71
CA TRP A 258 3.52 1.62 3.86
C TRP A 258 3.18 0.37 4.67
N ASN A 259 4.20 -0.39 5.08
CA ASN A 259 4.03 -1.63 5.84
C ASN A 259 4.64 -1.51 7.23
N TYR A 260 4.07 -2.20 8.22
CA TYR A 260 4.59 -2.39 9.59
C TYR A 260 5.05 -1.11 10.31
N LEU A 261 4.24 -0.05 10.29
CA LEU A 261 4.59 1.27 10.83
C LEU A 261 5.06 1.26 12.29
N GLU A 262 4.54 0.35 13.08
CA GLU A 262 4.76 0.26 14.52
C GLU A 262 5.24 -1.11 14.95
N GLN A 263 5.90 -1.84 14.04
CA GLN A 263 6.51 -3.11 14.35
C GLN A 263 7.45 -2.94 15.57
N MET A 264 7.26 -3.81 16.58
CA MET A 264 8.10 -3.80 17.78
C MET A 264 9.48 -4.35 17.44
N SER A 265 10.34 -3.49 16.93
CA SER A 265 11.65 -3.90 16.44
C SER A 265 12.77 -3.68 17.42
N GLY A 266 12.74 -2.79 18.36
CA GLY A 266 13.84 -2.57 19.29
C GLY A 266 15.24 -2.76 18.68
N ILE A 267 16.29 -2.64 19.49
CA ILE A 267 17.64 -2.99 19.04
C ILE A 267 17.80 -4.51 19.10
N ARG A 268 17.94 -5.15 17.92
CA ARG A 268 18.16 -6.60 17.77
C ARG A 268 19.61 -6.88 17.38
N LYS A 269 20.22 -7.91 17.98
CA LYS A 269 21.53 -8.40 17.51
C LYS A 269 21.36 -9.34 16.32
N TYR A 270 22.10 -9.07 15.26
CA TYR A 270 22.19 -9.94 14.09
C TYR A 270 23.66 -10.26 13.81
N GLY A 271 24.15 -11.34 14.40
CA GLY A 271 25.58 -11.66 14.38
C GLY A 271 26.41 -10.53 15.03
N PRO A 272 27.39 -9.96 14.30
CA PRO A 272 28.28 -8.92 14.84
C PRO A 272 27.69 -7.49 14.77
N ILE A 273 26.48 -7.32 14.25
CA ILE A 273 25.85 -6.01 14.09
C ILE A 273 24.55 -5.88 14.90
N ASN A 274 24.19 -4.66 15.21
CA ASN A 274 22.86 -4.32 15.72
C ASN A 274 21.97 -3.85 14.57
N VAL A 275 20.69 -4.19 14.64
CA VAL A 275 19.62 -3.69 13.74
C VAL A 275 18.67 -2.86 14.59
N ASN A 276 18.38 -1.63 14.18
CA ASN A 276 17.50 -0.71 14.88
C ASN A 276 16.54 -0.04 13.90
N THR A 277 15.28 -0.43 13.96
CA THR A 277 14.19 0.25 13.23
C THR A 277 13.11 0.62 14.23
N PRO A 278 13.13 1.86 14.77
CA PRO A 278 12.06 2.31 15.65
C PRO A 278 10.74 2.45 14.88
N PRO A 279 9.58 2.46 15.57
CA PRO A 279 8.29 2.78 14.96
C PRO A 279 8.35 4.07 14.14
N TYR A 280 7.64 4.08 12.99
CA TYR A 280 7.72 5.18 12.03
C TYR A 280 6.36 5.65 11.46
N PRO A 281 5.29 5.75 12.28
CA PRO A 281 3.96 6.14 11.78
C PRO A 281 3.93 7.56 11.18
N GLN A 282 4.90 8.41 11.53
CA GLN A 282 5.05 9.76 10.97
C GLN A 282 5.28 9.78 9.46
N VAL A 283 5.72 8.68 8.84
CA VAL A 283 5.90 8.61 7.37
C VAL A 283 4.59 8.87 6.63
N LEU A 284 3.44 8.55 7.24
CA LEU A 284 2.12 8.79 6.65
C LEU A 284 1.89 10.26 6.29
N TYR A 285 2.28 11.20 7.16
CA TYR A 285 2.12 12.62 6.86
C TYR A 285 3.37 13.28 6.27
N GLN A 286 4.53 12.63 6.37
CA GLN A 286 5.78 13.11 5.76
C GLN A 286 5.88 12.80 4.27
N SER A 287 5.35 11.65 3.82
CA SER A 287 5.32 11.25 2.42
C SER A 287 4.04 11.65 1.71
N ARG A 288 4.06 11.64 0.37
CA ARG A 288 2.94 12.05 -0.49
C ARG A 288 2.66 11.01 -1.57
N ASN A 289 1.43 10.97 -2.04
CA ASN A 289 1.02 10.20 -3.22
C ASN A 289 1.15 8.67 -3.11
N TYR A 290 1.44 8.11 -1.93
CA TYR A 290 1.32 6.67 -1.71
C TYR A 290 -0.16 6.26 -1.68
N THR A 291 -0.47 5.00 -1.98
CA THR A 291 -1.86 4.51 -2.07
C THR A 291 -2.48 4.33 -0.70
N GLY A 292 -1.72 3.79 0.25
CA GLY A 292 -2.23 3.52 1.58
C GLY A 292 -1.18 2.91 2.51
N PHE A 293 -1.64 2.21 3.52
CA PHE A 293 -0.77 1.60 4.52
C PHE A 293 -1.43 0.37 5.17
N ALA A 294 -0.62 -0.47 5.81
CA ALA A 294 -1.08 -1.58 6.63
C ALA A 294 -1.76 -1.04 7.90
N ALA A 295 -3.09 -1.03 7.88
CA ALA A 295 -3.93 -0.55 8.97
C ALA A 295 -4.20 -1.63 10.03
N ILE A 296 -4.10 -2.91 9.64
CA ILE A 296 -4.15 -4.07 10.52
C ILE A 296 -3.06 -5.07 10.12
N TYR A 297 -2.25 -5.51 11.08
CA TYR A 297 -1.23 -6.55 10.93
C TYR A 297 -0.92 -7.21 12.28
N GLY A 298 0.13 -8.06 12.37
CA GLY A 298 0.44 -8.87 13.56
C GLY A 298 0.69 -8.10 14.85
N ASP A 299 1.30 -6.93 14.75
CA ASP A 299 1.62 -6.09 15.90
C ASP A 299 0.48 -5.12 16.27
N ASN A 300 0.62 -4.49 17.42
CA ASN A 300 -0.30 -3.44 17.83
C ASN A 300 -0.04 -2.17 17.01
N ILE A 301 -1.10 -1.56 16.48
CA ILE A 301 -1.05 -0.32 15.71
C ILE A 301 -1.85 0.78 16.40
N THR A 302 -1.24 1.95 16.59
CA THR A 302 -1.90 3.13 17.17
C THR A 302 -2.17 4.22 16.12
N ALA A 303 -1.51 4.18 14.97
CA ALA A 303 -1.70 5.14 13.87
C ALA A 303 -3.16 5.22 13.40
N THR A 304 -3.96 4.17 13.63
CA THR A 304 -5.40 4.10 13.30
C THR A 304 -6.32 4.58 14.42
N ASP A 305 -5.81 4.85 15.62
CA ASP A 305 -6.62 5.36 16.73
C ASP A 305 -7.20 6.75 16.39
N PRO A 306 -8.33 7.15 16.99
CA PRO A 306 -8.94 8.44 16.73
C PRO A 306 -7.96 9.60 16.98
N GLY A 307 -7.82 10.50 15.99
CA GLY A 307 -6.96 11.68 16.03
C GLY A 307 -5.48 11.42 15.78
N LYS A 308 -5.06 10.19 15.46
CA LYS A 308 -3.67 9.84 15.17
C LYS A 308 -3.28 10.07 13.71
N GLU A 309 -2.16 9.51 13.29
CA GLU A 309 -1.50 9.81 12.02
C GLU A 309 -2.40 9.59 10.80
N TRP A 310 -3.22 8.53 10.79
CA TRP A 310 -4.16 8.31 9.70
C TRP A 310 -5.19 9.42 9.59
N ASP A 311 -5.80 9.80 10.71
CA ASP A 311 -6.80 10.87 10.74
C ASP A 311 -6.19 12.23 10.37
N ARG A 312 -4.94 12.49 10.73
CA ARG A 312 -4.21 13.66 10.26
C ARG A 312 -4.14 13.70 8.73
N VAL A 313 -3.75 12.58 8.10
CA VAL A 313 -3.64 12.47 6.63
C VAL A 313 -5.00 12.65 5.95
N LEU A 314 -6.05 12.05 6.51
CA LEU A 314 -7.42 12.18 5.98
C LEU A 314 -7.92 13.63 6.12
N ASN A 315 -7.63 14.31 7.21
CA ASN A 315 -7.95 15.72 7.40
C ASN A 315 -7.15 16.63 6.45
N GLU A 316 -5.85 16.35 6.20
CA GLU A 316 -5.06 17.04 5.18
C GLU A 316 -5.72 16.90 3.78
N TYR A 317 -6.26 15.71 3.45
CA TYR A 317 -7.01 15.50 2.20
C TYR A 317 -8.32 16.30 2.17
N CYS A 318 -9.10 16.28 3.25
CA CYS A 318 -10.35 17.05 3.34
C CYS A 318 -10.14 18.56 3.17
N ARG A 319 -9.00 19.10 3.60
CA ARG A 319 -8.61 20.51 3.41
C ARG A 319 -7.97 20.81 2.05
N GLY A 320 -7.83 19.81 1.16
CA GLY A 320 -7.18 19.98 -0.14
C GLY A 320 -5.66 20.08 -0.09
N GLU A 321 -5.03 19.79 1.04
CA GLU A 321 -3.57 19.80 1.23
C GLU A 321 -2.89 18.54 0.66
N ARG A 322 -3.69 17.55 0.25
CA ARG A 322 -3.25 16.31 -0.40
C ARG A 322 -4.10 16.01 -1.63
N ALA A 323 -3.47 15.49 -2.67
CA ALA A 323 -4.15 15.11 -3.91
C ALA A 323 -4.97 13.81 -3.76
N ARG A 324 -4.64 12.96 -2.77
CA ARG A 324 -5.34 11.69 -2.52
C ARG A 324 -5.32 11.34 -1.03
N PRO A 325 -6.35 10.64 -0.54
CA PRO A 325 -6.33 10.08 0.81
C PRO A 325 -5.40 8.87 0.89
N ALA A 326 -5.11 8.40 2.10
CA ALA A 326 -4.42 7.15 2.36
C ALA A 326 -5.43 6.06 2.75
N TRP A 327 -5.35 4.90 2.10
CA TRP A 327 -6.24 3.78 2.33
C TRP A 327 -5.64 2.75 3.28
N GLY A 328 -6.47 2.17 4.15
CA GLY A 328 -6.07 1.06 5.02
C GLY A 328 -6.21 -0.29 4.32
N ILE A 329 -5.24 -1.17 4.51
CA ILE A 329 -5.27 -2.59 4.15
C ILE A 329 -4.89 -3.45 5.36
N SER A 330 -5.26 -4.74 5.35
CA SER A 330 -4.68 -5.74 6.25
C SER A 330 -3.53 -6.43 5.54
N THR A 331 -2.43 -6.69 6.26
CA THR A 331 -1.26 -7.40 5.73
C THR A 331 -0.85 -8.54 6.64
N ALA A 332 -0.41 -9.65 6.05
CA ALA A 332 -0.15 -10.88 6.78
C ALA A 332 1.32 -11.07 7.20
N ASP A 333 2.29 -10.53 6.44
CA ASP A 333 3.71 -10.93 6.51
C ASP A 333 3.87 -12.46 6.58
N PHE A 334 3.04 -13.14 5.79
CA PHE A 334 2.89 -14.59 5.90
C PHE A 334 4.09 -15.32 5.28
N HIS A 335 4.79 -16.07 6.11
CA HIS A 335 5.92 -16.92 5.71
C HIS A 335 5.60 -18.41 5.83
N GLU A 336 4.90 -18.80 6.91
CA GLU A 336 4.58 -20.19 7.24
C GLU A 336 3.49 -20.24 8.31
N ASP A 337 2.59 -21.23 8.23
CA ASP A 337 1.58 -21.48 9.29
C ASP A 337 2.24 -21.78 10.64
N GLY A 338 1.92 -20.99 11.64
CA GLY A 338 2.45 -21.13 13.02
C GLY A 338 3.74 -20.37 13.28
N ARG A 339 4.39 -19.80 12.30
CA ARG A 339 5.49 -18.87 12.50
C ARG A 339 4.95 -17.62 13.18
N ALA A 340 5.57 -17.20 14.27
CA ALA A 340 5.06 -16.13 15.14
C ALA A 340 3.62 -16.35 15.68
N GLY A 341 3.10 -17.58 15.61
CA GLY A 341 1.75 -17.93 16.07
C GLY A 341 0.64 -17.64 15.05
N GLU A 342 0.96 -17.21 13.85
CA GLU A 342 -0.01 -16.81 12.83
C GLU A 342 -0.32 -17.96 11.86
N LYS A 343 -1.46 -17.83 11.17
CA LYS A 343 -1.88 -18.73 10.10
C LYS A 343 -2.35 -17.95 8.90
N LEU A 344 -2.24 -18.54 7.73
CA LEU A 344 -2.77 -17.96 6.51
C LEU A 344 -4.26 -17.60 6.71
N GLY A 345 -4.65 -16.37 6.38
CA GLY A 345 -6.02 -15.89 6.51
C GLY A 345 -6.34 -15.13 7.81
N TYR A 346 -5.36 -14.88 8.69
CA TYR A 346 -5.58 -14.06 9.89
C TYR A 346 -5.89 -12.59 9.59
N TYR A 347 -5.39 -12.06 8.48
CA TYR A 347 -5.47 -10.64 8.13
C TYR A 347 -6.10 -10.43 6.74
N PRO A 348 -7.40 -10.73 6.56
CA PRO A 348 -8.04 -10.48 5.26
C PRO A 348 -8.30 -8.99 5.04
N THR A 349 -8.02 -8.54 3.82
CA THR A 349 -8.59 -7.32 3.26
C THR A 349 -9.79 -7.71 2.41
N THR A 350 -10.98 -7.19 2.72
CA THR A 350 -12.17 -7.45 1.92
C THR A 350 -12.40 -6.32 0.92
N PHE A 351 -12.41 -6.68 -0.36
CA PHE A 351 -12.61 -5.78 -1.49
C PHE A 351 -14.09 -5.73 -1.86
N LEU A 352 -14.61 -4.55 -2.20
CA LEU A 352 -15.93 -4.35 -2.75
C LEU A 352 -15.81 -4.23 -4.27
N LEU A 353 -16.15 -5.28 -4.99
CA LEU A 353 -15.92 -5.43 -6.42
C LEU A 353 -17.21 -5.30 -7.22
N LYS A 354 -17.18 -4.57 -8.33
CA LYS A 354 -18.23 -4.61 -9.36
C LYS A 354 -18.14 -5.87 -10.22
N GLU A 355 -16.91 -6.32 -10.43
CA GLU A 355 -16.57 -7.49 -11.20
C GLU A 355 -15.42 -8.23 -10.50
N PHE A 356 -15.55 -9.54 -10.38
CA PHE A 356 -14.48 -10.39 -9.84
C PHE A 356 -13.39 -10.55 -10.91
N SER A 357 -12.50 -9.56 -10.98
CA SER A 357 -11.39 -9.51 -11.92
C SER A 357 -10.19 -8.82 -11.29
N ARG A 358 -8.99 -9.07 -11.82
CA ARG A 358 -7.78 -8.37 -11.38
C ARG A 358 -7.96 -6.84 -11.46
N LYS A 359 -8.54 -6.35 -12.56
CA LYS A 359 -8.84 -4.92 -12.75
C LYS A 359 -9.77 -4.40 -11.66
N GLY A 360 -10.83 -5.16 -11.33
CA GLY A 360 -11.77 -4.79 -10.28
C GLY A 360 -11.11 -4.67 -8.90
N VAL A 361 -10.20 -5.61 -8.57
CA VAL A 361 -9.43 -5.57 -7.31
C VAL A 361 -8.51 -4.35 -7.25
N LEU A 362 -7.75 -4.07 -8.31
CA LEU A 362 -6.85 -2.92 -8.35
C LEU A 362 -7.63 -1.60 -8.29
N GLU A 363 -8.77 -1.51 -8.97
CA GLU A 363 -9.65 -0.34 -8.89
C GLU A 363 -10.22 -0.15 -7.47
N ALA A 364 -10.61 -1.24 -6.78
CA ALA A 364 -11.06 -1.18 -5.39
C ALA A 364 -9.95 -0.67 -4.47
N MET A 365 -8.71 -1.11 -4.65
CA MET A 365 -7.56 -0.62 -3.89
C MET A 365 -7.26 0.85 -4.15
N GLU A 366 -7.30 1.28 -5.41
CA GLU A 366 -7.03 2.66 -5.78
C GLU A 366 -8.07 3.62 -5.22
N LYS A 367 -9.34 3.19 -5.16
CA LYS A 367 -10.47 3.99 -4.70
C LYS A 367 -10.83 3.79 -3.22
N GLY A 368 -10.13 2.91 -2.50
CA GLY A 368 -10.42 2.64 -1.08
C GLY A 368 -11.71 1.85 -0.83
N ARG A 369 -12.24 1.14 -1.83
CA ARG A 369 -13.42 0.30 -1.73
C ARG A 369 -13.10 -1.04 -1.09
N MET A 370 -12.62 -0.99 0.14
CA MET A 370 -12.18 -2.15 0.90
C MET A 370 -12.17 -1.84 2.38
N TYR A 371 -12.16 -2.87 3.20
CA TYR A 371 -11.97 -2.76 4.65
C TYR A 371 -11.03 -3.83 5.17
N CYS A 372 -10.49 -3.59 6.35
CA CYS A 372 -9.50 -4.42 7.01
C CYS A 372 -10.14 -5.29 8.07
N SER A 373 -9.71 -6.55 8.17
CA SER A 373 -10.13 -7.46 9.23
C SER A 373 -8.94 -8.22 9.82
N ARG A 374 -9.10 -8.65 11.07
CA ARG A 374 -8.25 -9.63 11.76
C ARG A 374 -9.14 -10.73 12.33
N GLY A 375 -8.79 -11.96 12.06
CA GLY A 375 -9.54 -13.15 12.51
C GLY A 375 -8.64 -14.28 12.95
N ASP A 376 -9.11 -15.51 12.76
CA ASP A 376 -8.42 -16.75 13.12
C ASP A 376 -8.18 -17.69 11.92
N SER A 377 -7.92 -17.19 10.75
CA SER A 377 -7.72 -17.92 9.49
C SER A 377 -9.00 -18.41 8.77
N ARG A 378 -10.10 -18.60 9.47
CA ARG A 378 -11.39 -19.02 8.88
C ARG A 378 -12.56 -18.17 9.37
N VAL A 379 -12.42 -17.52 10.51
CA VAL A 379 -13.46 -16.69 11.13
C VAL A 379 -12.95 -15.29 11.36
N TRP A 380 -13.57 -14.30 10.74
CA TRP A 380 -13.23 -12.88 10.86
C TRP A 380 -14.47 -12.01 10.87
N PRO A 381 -14.40 -10.81 11.46
CA PRO A 381 -15.50 -9.85 11.41
C PRO A 381 -15.69 -9.32 9.98
N ARG A 382 -16.95 -9.18 9.59
CA ARG A 382 -17.40 -8.65 8.30
C ARG A 382 -18.11 -7.31 8.51
N LEU A 383 -17.84 -6.39 7.61
CA LEU A 383 -18.61 -5.18 7.43
C LEU A 383 -19.60 -5.43 6.27
N ASP A 384 -20.79 -5.93 6.62
CA ASP A 384 -21.82 -6.29 5.63
C ASP A 384 -22.33 -5.06 4.86
N SER A 385 -22.38 -3.91 5.56
CA SER A 385 -22.64 -2.61 4.96
C SER A 385 -22.04 -1.48 5.80
N PHE A 386 -21.61 -0.42 5.13
CA PHE A 386 -21.27 0.86 5.74
C PHE A 386 -21.52 1.96 4.72
N ASN A 387 -22.55 2.76 4.96
CA ASN A 387 -23.02 3.78 4.04
C ASN A 387 -23.35 5.07 4.80
N VAL A 388 -23.16 6.20 4.13
CA VAL A 388 -23.65 7.50 4.57
C VAL A 388 -24.71 7.98 3.58
N PHE A 389 -25.87 8.34 4.10
CA PHE A 389 -27.03 8.78 3.32
C PHE A 389 -27.28 10.27 3.50
N GLY A 390 -27.66 10.95 2.42
CA GLY A 390 -28.35 12.23 2.44
C GLY A 390 -29.85 12.06 2.63
N LYS A 391 -30.56 13.12 3.02
CA LYS A 391 -32.00 13.11 3.16
C LYS A 391 -32.73 12.83 1.84
N ASP A 392 -32.12 13.16 0.71
CA ASP A 392 -32.61 12.92 -0.64
C ASP A 392 -32.46 11.46 -1.12
N GLY A 393 -31.99 10.55 -0.25
CA GLY A 393 -31.78 9.14 -0.56
C GLY A 393 -30.48 8.83 -1.28
N ARG A 394 -29.70 9.84 -1.70
CA ARG A 394 -28.33 9.60 -2.20
C ARG A 394 -27.48 8.99 -1.10
N LYS A 395 -26.58 8.10 -1.47
CA LYS A 395 -25.67 7.45 -0.55
C LYS A 395 -24.27 7.39 -1.10
N ALA A 396 -23.31 7.27 -0.19
CA ALA A 396 -21.92 6.90 -0.49
C ALA A 396 -21.48 5.79 0.46
N PHE A 397 -20.52 5.01 -0.01
CA PHE A 397 -19.85 3.99 0.78
C PHE A 397 -18.33 4.22 0.76
N MET A 398 -17.53 3.30 1.34
CA MET A 398 -16.08 3.44 1.50
C MET A 398 -15.39 3.87 0.20
N GLY A 399 -14.54 4.90 0.31
CA GLY A 399 -13.80 5.49 -0.80
C GLY A 399 -14.58 6.54 -1.61
N GLU A 400 -15.87 6.71 -1.37
CA GLU A 400 -16.71 7.67 -2.10
C GLU A 400 -16.97 8.95 -1.31
N THR A 401 -17.47 9.96 -2.01
CA THR A 401 -17.85 11.25 -1.43
C THR A 401 -19.36 11.48 -1.64
N LEU A 402 -20.07 11.73 -0.54
CA LEU A 402 -21.46 12.20 -0.55
C LEU A 402 -21.48 13.72 -0.50
N THR A 403 -22.24 14.36 -1.39
CA THR A 403 -22.61 15.77 -1.24
C THR A 403 -24.05 15.85 -0.71
N THR A 404 -24.25 16.50 0.43
CA THR A 404 -25.55 16.61 1.09
C THR A 404 -25.84 18.04 1.57
N SER A 405 -27.12 18.41 1.63
CA SER A 405 -27.59 19.67 2.24
C SER A 405 -28.17 19.48 3.65
N HIS A 406 -28.11 18.27 4.19
CA HIS A 406 -28.72 17.89 5.46
C HIS A 406 -27.72 17.08 6.32
N PHE A 407 -28.08 16.85 7.58
CA PHE A 407 -27.33 15.99 8.47
C PHE A 407 -27.19 14.58 7.88
N PRO A 408 -25.98 14.02 7.80
CA PRO A 408 -25.75 12.70 7.26
C PRO A 408 -26.34 11.62 8.17
N ILE A 409 -26.91 10.59 7.54
CA ILE A 409 -27.43 9.40 8.20
C ILE A 409 -26.44 8.28 7.94
N ILE A 410 -25.81 7.79 8.98
CA ILE A 410 -24.80 6.71 8.93
C ILE A 410 -25.52 5.39 9.21
N LYS A 411 -25.43 4.44 8.28
CA LYS A 411 -25.98 3.09 8.45
C LYS A 411 -24.87 2.08 8.25
N PHE A 412 -24.76 1.11 9.16
CA PHE A 412 -23.82 0.01 9.01
C PHE A 412 -24.37 -1.29 9.61
N LYS A 413 -23.87 -2.39 9.10
CA LYS A 413 -24.10 -3.73 9.63
C LYS A 413 -22.79 -4.48 9.74
N VAL A 414 -22.53 -5.04 10.92
CA VAL A 414 -21.34 -5.83 11.21
C VAL A 414 -21.77 -7.21 11.66
N SER A 415 -21.13 -8.25 11.11
CA SER A 415 -21.32 -9.64 11.47
C SER A 415 -19.98 -10.36 11.55
N TYR A 416 -20.00 -11.66 11.77
CA TYR A 416 -18.89 -12.56 11.50
C TYR A 416 -19.22 -13.45 10.32
N ASN A 417 -18.23 -13.87 9.55
CA ASN A 417 -18.45 -14.72 8.38
C ASN A 417 -19.02 -16.12 8.70
N ASN A 418 -19.01 -16.54 9.97
CA ASN A 418 -19.64 -17.75 10.48
C ASN A 418 -20.99 -17.49 11.15
N GLU A 419 -21.52 -16.25 11.05
CA GLU A 419 -22.80 -15.80 11.62
C GLU A 419 -22.94 -15.96 13.17
N LYS A 420 -21.83 -16.26 13.86
CA LYS A 420 -21.85 -16.42 15.32
C LYS A 420 -22.07 -15.08 16.02
N GLN A 421 -22.94 -15.09 17.02
CA GLN A 421 -23.09 -13.95 17.93
C GLN A 421 -21.80 -13.75 18.73
N THR A 422 -21.30 -12.52 18.68
CA THR A 422 -20.06 -12.15 19.35
C THR A 422 -20.16 -10.73 19.87
N PRO A 423 -19.79 -10.47 21.14
CA PRO A 423 -19.77 -9.10 21.65
C PRO A 423 -18.87 -8.19 20.82
N ALA A 424 -19.39 -7.04 20.43
CA ALA A 424 -18.68 -6.04 19.63
C ALA A 424 -18.83 -4.65 20.24
N THR A 425 -17.78 -3.86 20.16
CA THR A 425 -17.78 -2.43 20.49
C THR A 425 -17.19 -1.67 19.34
N LEU A 426 -18.04 -0.92 18.64
CA LEU A 426 -17.70 -0.18 17.44
C LEU A 426 -17.59 1.31 17.71
N LEU A 427 -16.55 1.92 17.21
CA LEU A 427 -16.25 3.34 17.29
C LEU A 427 -16.58 4.00 15.97
N LEU A 428 -17.48 4.99 15.96
CA LEU A 428 -17.74 5.86 14.82
C LEU A 428 -16.88 7.12 14.95
N ILE A 429 -16.03 7.32 13.98
CA ILE A 429 -15.06 8.42 13.93
C ILE A 429 -15.43 9.36 12.80
N ARG A 430 -15.51 10.66 13.10
CA ARG A 430 -15.71 11.75 12.13
C ARG A 430 -14.55 12.74 12.23
N GLY A 431 -13.86 12.99 11.13
CA GLY A 431 -12.78 13.98 11.07
C GLY A 431 -11.67 13.76 12.11
N GLY A 432 -11.45 12.51 12.56
CA GLY A 432 -10.50 12.15 13.61
C GLY A 432 -11.06 12.16 15.03
N MET A 433 -12.29 12.60 15.23
CA MET A 433 -12.94 12.58 16.54
C MET A 433 -13.85 11.38 16.71
N LEU A 434 -13.76 10.71 17.85
CA LEU A 434 -14.75 9.71 18.26
C LEU A 434 -16.08 10.41 18.55
N ILE A 435 -17.10 10.18 17.71
CA ILE A 435 -18.42 10.81 17.87
C ILE A 435 -19.44 9.91 18.53
N HIS A 436 -19.29 8.59 18.42
CA HIS A 436 -20.17 7.63 19.08
C HIS A 436 -19.51 6.27 19.29
N THR A 437 -19.97 5.55 20.31
CA THR A 437 -19.56 4.18 20.63
C THR A 437 -20.79 3.28 20.71
N PHE A 438 -20.86 2.28 19.84
CA PHE A 438 -21.93 1.28 19.84
C PHE A 438 -21.47 0.01 20.51
N LYS A 439 -22.27 -0.50 21.47
CA LYS A 439 -21.99 -1.75 22.19
C LYS A 439 -23.15 -2.70 21.97
N GLY A 440 -22.85 -3.96 21.66
CA GLY A 440 -23.88 -4.99 21.44
C GLY A 440 -23.26 -6.30 21.00
N GLU A 441 -24.06 -7.14 20.40
CA GLU A 441 -23.65 -8.44 19.82
C GLU A 441 -23.84 -8.43 18.32
N THR A 442 -22.98 -9.13 17.59
CA THR A 442 -23.15 -9.34 16.16
C THR A 442 -24.19 -10.45 15.87
N PRO A 443 -24.98 -10.36 14.77
CA PRO A 443 -25.06 -9.27 13.82
C PRO A 443 -25.57 -7.98 14.45
N MET A 444 -24.82 -6.86 14.28
CA MET A 444 -25.20 -5.55 14.79
C MET A 444 -25.55 -4.65 13.62
N GLU A 445 -26.76 -4.13 13.61
CA GLU A 445 -27.23 -3.16 12.61
C GLU A 445 -27.56 -1.84 13.31
N VAL A 446 -27.07 -0.74 12.75
CA VAL A 446 -27.14 0.58 13.36
C VAL A 446 -27.54 1.60 12.32
N GLU A 447 -28.42 2.52 12.74
CA GLU A 447 -28.70 3.79 12.06
C GLU A 447 -28.39 4.94 13.04
N TYR A 448 -27.57 5.89 12.61
CA TYR A 448 -27.16 7.04 13.41
C TYR A 448 -27.23 8.33 12.60
N VAL A 449 -27.90 9.34 13.12
CA VAL A 449 -27.96 10.68 12.51
C VAL A 449 -26.96 11.58 13.19
N ASP A 450 -25.96 12.05 12.45
CA ASP A 450 -24.97 12.98 13.00
C ASP A 450 -25.44 14.44 12.94
N ARG A 451 -26.15 14.85 13.97
CA ARG A 451 -26.68 16.22 14.12
C ARG A 451 -25.60 17.26 14.47
N ALA A 452 -24.41 16.81 14.87
CA ALA A 452 -23.27 17.66 15.20
C ALA A 452 -22.27 17.81 14.03
N ALA A 453 -22.60 17.31 12.84
CA ALA A 453 -21.73 17.44 11.67
C ALA A 453 -21.57 18.94 11.32
N PRO A 454 -20.32 19.44 11.15
CA PRO A 454 -20.05 20.84 10.84
C PRO A 454 -20.46 21.13 9.38
N PRO A 455 -21.44 22.00 9.11
CA PRO A 455 -21.77 22.37 7.76
C PRO A 455 -20.68 23.25 7.14
N GLY A 456 -20.45 23.07 5.83
CA GLY A 456 -19.52 23.89 5.05
C GLY A 456 -18.11 23.33 4.87
N GLU A 457 -17.71 22.34 5.66
CA GLU A 457 -16.39 21.71 5.55
C GLU A 457 -16.51 20.27 5.07
N MET A 458 -15.58 19.84 4.20
CA MET A 458 -15.45 18.44 3.86
C MET A 458 -14.97 17.67 5.08
N THR A 459 -15.62 16.56 5.39
CA THR A 459 -15.24 15.64 6.48
C THR A 459 -15.32 14.19 6.02
N TYR A 460 -15.02 13.25 6.91
CA TYR A 460 -15.15 11.83 6.63
C TYR A 460 -15.69 11.08 7.85
N TYR A 461 -16.24 9.90 7.57
CA TYR A 461 -16.64 8.92 8.57
C TYR A 461 -15.89 7.62 8.35
N ARG A 462 -15.43 7.00 9.43
CA ARG A 462 -14.89 5.65 9.45
C ARG A 462 -15.30 4.90 10.70
N LEU A 463 -15.32 3.57 10.60
CA LEU A 463 -15.61 2.65 11.69
C LEU A 463 -14.36 1.88 12.08
N MET A 464 -14.20 1.61 13.37
CA MET A 464 -13.26 0.61 13.87
C MET A 464 -13.81 -0.10 15.10
N ASP A 465 -13.36 -1.33 15.34
CA ASP A 465 -13.64 -2.04 16.56
C ASP A 465 -12.56 -1.76 17.63
N THR A 466 -12.93 -1.74 18.89
CA THR A 466 -12.00 -1.41 19.99
C THR A 466 -10.85 -2.43 20.14
N ARG A 467 -11.00 -3.66 19.62
CA ARG A 467 -9.96 -4.69 19.59
C ARG A 467 -9.08 -4.61 18.37
N LYS A 468 -9.36 -3.65 17.45
CA LYS A 468 -8.68 -3.48 16.17
C LYS A 468 -8.76 -4.73 15.26
N HIS A 469 -9.87 -5.46 15.37
CA HIS A 469 -10.16 -6.60 14.50
C HIS A 469 -10.95 -6.21 13.24
N LEU A 470 -11.50 -5.00 13.20
CA LEU A 470 -12.20 -4.43 12.06
C LEU A 470 -11.88 -2.94 11.94
N THR A 471 -11.54 -2.50 10.74
CA THR A 471 -11.45 -1.07 10.43
C THR A 471 -11.92 -0.81 8.99
N SER A 472 -12.82 0.17 8.81
CA SER A 472 -13.26 0.59 7.48
C SER A 472 -12.31 1.61 6.87
N ASN A 473 -12.28 1.69 5.54
CA ASN A 473 -11.82 2.89 4.88
C ASN A 473 -12.86 4.01 5.02
N PRO A 474 -12.46 5.30 4.89
CA PRO A 474 -13.35 6.44 5.09
C PRO A 474 -14.41 6.58 3.98
N ILE A 475 -15.55 7.14 4.37
CA ILE A 475 -16.55 7.74 3.48
C ILE A 475 -16.46 9.24 3.67
N PHE A 476 -16.30 9.99 2.58
CA PHE A 476 -16.20 11.44 2.63
C PHE A 476 -17.58 12.11 2.49
N VAL A 477 -17.75 13.26 3.14
CA VAL A 477 -18.96 14.06 3.06
C VAL A 477 -18.62 15.52 2.81
N THR A 478 -19.25 16.11 1.80
CA THR A 478 -19.22 17.55 1.52
C THR A 478 -20.61 18.12 1.71
N TYR A 479 -20.69 19.39 2.07
CA TYR A 479 -21.96 20.08 2.25
C TYR A 479 -22.19 21.05 1.10
N SER A 480 -23.44 21.07 0.56
CA SER A 480 -23.82 22.07 -0.42
C SER A 480 -23.95 23.43 0.25
N GLU A 481 -23.83 24.53 -0.52
CA GLU A 481 -23.96 25.90 -0.04
C GLU A 481 -25.34 26.20 0.61
N THR A 482 -26.36 25.46 0.21
CA THR A 482 -27.74 25.54 0.75
C THR A 482 -27.92 24.49 1.87
N PHE A 483 -27.19 24.61 2.96
CA PHE A 483 -27.42 23.74 4.13
C PHE A 483 -28.68 24.20 4.86
N GLU A 484 -29.76 23.43 4.76
CA GLU A 484 -30.99 23.68 5.52
C GLU A 484 -30.77 23.23 6.98
N LYS A 485 -30.67 24.18 7.89
CA LYS A 485 -30.82 23.90 9.32
C LYS A 485 -32.24 23.37 9.49
N CYS A 486 -32.39 22.08 9.78
CA CYS A 486 -33.69 21.51 10.14
C CYS A 486 -34.28 22.37 11.31
N PRO A 487 -35.50 22.85 11.20
CA PRO A 487 -36.13 23.54 12.33
C PRO A 487 -36.09 22.58 13.53
N LEU A 488 -35.58 23.10 14.63
CA LEU A 488 -35.52 22.42 15.92
C LEU A 488 -36.87 21.81 16.21
N LEU A 489 -37.01 20.50 16.23
CA LEU A 489 -38.12 19.86 16.93
C LEU A 489 -37.92 20.22 18.41
N PRO A 490 -38.95 20.65 19.12
CA PRO A 490 -38.87 20.98 20.54
C PRO A 490 -38.41 19.72 21.31
N ASP A 491 -37.65 19.95 22.37
CA ASP A 491 -37.07 19.01 23.31
C ASP A 491 -38.04 17.95 23.83
#